data_dc790f55160b2627b586643c79f20f7d
#
_entry.id   dc790f55160b2627b586643c79f20f7d
#
_cell.length_a   1.000
_cell.length_b   1.000
_cell.length_c   1.000
_cell.angle_alpha   90.00
_cell.angle_beta   90.00
_cell.angle_gamma   90.00
#
_symmetry.space_group_name_H-M   'P 1'
#
loop_
_entity.id
_entity.type
_entity.pdbx_description
1 polymer ?
#
loop_
_entity_poly.entity_id
_entity_poly.type
_entity_poly.pdbx_seq_one_letter_code
_entity_poly.pdbx_strand_id
1 'polypeptide(L)'
;MKIKRLLFISPILFLILLGVNIVFVGSRPPQKVNQLIISSIGDASFLNPILAQDSASSEINSFVFNGLIKYDRNLQNFIGELAESWKVKEGLEPEITFFLRKGVLWHDGKEFTAHDVKFTYDKIMDEKTNTVRRSSYELVKKAEVLDPYTFRVTYRQPFSPGLESWGIGIIPKHLLEKEEINTTPFNRKPIGTGPFRFVEWVTDEKIVVEANPQYFERKPHLDRIIYRIIPETSLSEMEVLTRGIDYSGLYPHQFNRMSQVPFLRAFSQPSLGYTYIGYNLKNVLFQDRRVRQAITHAINREEIVQYVLYGLGTAASGPFPNHLWYSNPNVKPLPYDPSKAKALLAEAGWKDTDGDGILDREGKPFRFTLITNSGNETRKDVGVLVQRQLREIGIDVTFELYEWSVFLKNFINAKHFDACILGWLLSVDPDAYEIWHSSQIEKGFNTVSYHNPEVDRLWEEGRREYDLEKRKKIYWRIHELIAEDQPYTFLYVPLGISALQKKFFLMQKDWTGREILHEIKMEKAGLMYDLIKWTVPRGIVLER
;
A
#
# COMPACT_ATOMS: atom_id res chain seq x y z
N MET A 1 69.17 -48.04 40.88
CA MET A 1 68.63 -47.40 39.68
C MET A 1 67.66 -48.37 39.03
N LYS A 2 66.34 -48.28 39.37
CA LYS A 2 65.30 -49.14 38.76
C LYS A 2 64.19 -48.24 38.22
N ILE A 3 64.02 -48.23 36.92
CA ILE A 3 63.03 -47.49 36.16
C ILE A 3 61.70 -48.24 36.25
N LYS A 4 60.67 -47.62 36.90
CA LYS A 4 59.29 -48.10 36.86
C LYS A 4 58.62 -47.62 35.55
N ARG A 5 58.22 -48.54 34.68
CA ARG A 5 57.33 -48.27 33.57
C ARG A 5 55.89 -48.18 34.06
N LEU A 6 55.25 -47.02 33.92
CA LEU A 6 53.79 -46.86 34.04
C LEU A 6 53.13 -47.27 32.72
N LEU A 7 52.27 -48.26 32.80
CA LEU A 7 51.35 -48.61 31.70
C LEU A 7 50.15 -47.64 31.69
N PHE A 8 50.03 -46.79 30.67
CA PHE A 8 48.83 -46.05 30.37
C PHE A 8 47.81 -46.97 29.71
N ILE A 9 46.78 -47.35 30.45
CA ILE A 9 45.61 -48.04 29.90
C ILE A 9 44.69 -46.97 29.30
N SER A 10 44.44 -47.09 27.98
CA SER A 10 43.61 -46.17 27.20
C SER A 10 42.14 -46.23 27.65
N PRO A 11 41.45 -45.09 27.85
CA PRO A 11 40.06 -45.06 28.26
C PRO A 11 39.03 -45.55 27.20
N ILE A 12 39.51 -46.04 26.04
CA ILE A 12 38.63 -46.52 24.95
C ILE A 12 38.06 -47.93 25.21
N LEU A 13 38.62 -48.71 26.15
CA LEU A 13 38.18 -50.10 26.41
C LEU A 13 37.01 -50.20 27.46
N PHE A 14 36.58 -49.10 28.06
CA PHE A 14 35.49 -49.14 29.06
C PHE A 14 34.09 -48.82 28.53
N LEU A 15 34.00 -48.45 27.23
CA LEU A 15 32.70 -48.08 26.61
C LEU A 15 32.01 -49.26 25.89
N ILE A 16 32.56 -50.44 25.85
CA ILE A 16 32.01 -51.60 25.12
C ILE A 16 31.15 -52.52 26.00
N LEU A 17 31.04 -52.28 27.31
CA LEU A 17 30.32 -53.16 28.25
C LEU A 17 29.03 -52.59 28.87
N LEU A 18 28.67 -51.38 28.56
CA LEU A 18 27.31 -50.84 28.86
C LEU A 18 26.54 -50.84 27.54
N GLY A 19 25.68 -51.83 27.35
CA GLY A 19 24.75 -51.92 26.23
C GLY A 19 23.72 -50.79 26.26
N VAL A 20 24.16 -49.57 25.89
CA VAL A 20 23.27 -48.44 25.61
C VAL A 20 22.80 -48.63 24.17
N ASN A 21 21.57 -49.18 24.03
CA ASN A 21 20.81 -49.08 22.79
C ASN A 21 20.58 -47.59 22.48
N ILE A 22 21.49 -46.94 21.75
CA ILE A 22 21.23 -45.67 21.11
C ILE A 22 20.22 -45.94 20.02
N VAL A 23 18.94 -45.80 20.35
CA VAL A 23 17.88 -45.72 19.33
C VAL A 23 18.21 -44.41 18.57
N PHE A 24 18.81 -44.57 17.39
CA PHE A 24 18.81 -43.51 16.39
C PHE A 24 17.35 -43.21 16.05
N VAL A 25 16.74 -42.30 16.78
CA VAL A 25 15.56 -41.60 16.30
C VAL A 25 16.06 -40.83 15.09
N GLY A 26 15.88 -41.41 13.90
CA GLY A 26 16.18 -40.78 12.64
C GLY A 26 15.43 -39.45 12.63
N SER A 27 16.14 -38.38 12.91
CA SER A 27 15.63 -37.05 12.65
C SER A 27 15.34 -37.01 11.17
N ARG A 28 14.03 -37.01 10.80
CA ARG A 28 13.64 -36.71 9.41
C ARG A 28 14.42 -35.46 9.02
N PRO A 29 15.08 -35.41 7.85
CA PRO A 29 15.73 -34.21 7.39
C PRO A 29 14.70 -33.07 7.50
N PRO A 30 15.08 -31.89 7.95
CA PRO A 30 14.15 -30.78 8.14
C PRO A 30 13.37 -30.62 6.83
N GLN A 31 12.07 -30.76 6.92
CA GLN A 31 11.19 -30.66 5.74
C GLN A 31 11.42 -29.25 5.17
N LYS A 32 11.92 -29.18 3.93
CA LYS A 32 12.25 -27.91 3.28
C LYS A 32 10.95 -27.11 3.17
N VAL A 33 10.79 -26.10 4.01
CA VAL A 33 9.62 -25.25 4.09
C VAL A 33 9.50 -24.46 2.78
N ASN A 34 8.36 -24.58 2.11
CA ASN A 34 8.04 -23.81 0.92
C ASN A 34 7.58 -22.41 1.33
N GLN A 35 8.53 -21.47 1.50
CA GLN A 35 8.26 -20.14 2.03
C GLN A 35 8.64 -19.05 1.04
N LEU A 36 7.94 -17.91 1.17
CA LEU A 36 8.23 -16.66 0.49
C LEU A 36 8.71 -15.63 1.53
N ILE A 37 9.87 -15.05 1.31
CA ILE A 37 10.42 -13.97 2.14
C ILE A 37 10.30 -12.66 1.37
N ILE A 38 9.54 -11.72 1.92
CA ILE A 38 9.28 -10.39 1.36
C ILE A 38 10.02 -9.36 2.21
N SER A 39 10.57 -8.30 1.60
CA SER A 39 11.12 -7.16 2.32
C SER A 39 10.18 -5.95 2.29
N SER A 40 10.15 -5.21 3.39
CA SER A 40 9.48 -3.92 3.53
C SER A 40 10.40 -2.90 4.18
N ILE A 41 10.26 -1.62 3.82
CA ILE A 41 11.00 -0.52 4.42
C ILE A 41 10.39 -0.02 5.73
N GLY A 42 9.15 -0.39 6.03
CA GLY A 42 8.44 0.03 7.23
C GLY A 42 7.59 -1.09 7.82
N ASP A 43 7.35 -1.02 9.13
CA ASP A 43 6.45 -1.94 9.83
C ASP A 43 4.98 -1.58 9.60
N ALA A 44 4.09 -2.54 9.82
CA ALA A 44 2.65 -2.30 9.79
C ALA A 44 2.21 -1.48 11.01
N SER A 45 1.17 -0.65 10.85
CA SER A 45 0.55 0.07 11.96
C SER A 45 -0.56 -0.77 12.62
N PHE A 46 -1.44 -1.36 11.81
CA PHE A 46 -2.60 -2.14 12.25
C PHE A 46 -2.87 -3.34 11.33
N LEU A 47 -3.02 -4.52 11.91
CA LEU A 47 -3.49 -5.70 11.20
C LEU A 47 -5.01 -5.86 11.33
N ASN A 48 -5.73 -4.76 11.12
CA ASN A 48 -7.18 -4.68 11.09
C ASN A 48 -7.61 -3.89 9.85
N PRO A 49 -8.32 -4.48 8.88
CA PRO A 49 -8.60 -3.86 7.59
C PRO A 49 -9.42 -2.56 7.69
N ILE A 50 -10.25 -2.39 8.72
CA ILE A 50 -11.04 -1.16 8.88
C ILE A 50 -10.24 -0.02 9.51
N LEU A 51 -9.08 -0.29 10.14
CA LEU A 51 -8.20 0.71 10.76
C LEU A 51 -6.92 0.97 9.95
N ALA A 52 -6.53 0.05 9.06
CA ALA A 52 -5.31 0.14 8.27
C ALA A 52 -5.33 1.33 7.30
N GLN A 53 -4.28 2.16 7.34
CA GLN A 53 -4.14 3.37 6.53
C GLN A 53 -2.82 3.42 5.74
N ASP A 54 -1.93 2.45 5.95
CA ASP A 54 -0.62 2.37 5.32
C ASP A 54 -0.46 1.10 4.46
N SER A 55 0.53 1.12 3.56
CA SER A 55 0.76 0.04 2.59
C SER A 55 1.20 -1.27 3.24
N ALA A 56 2.06 -1.21 4.27
CA ALA A 56 2.55 -2.41 4.97
C ALA A 56 1.40 -3.15 5.67
N SER A 57 0.54 -2.40 6.40
CA SER A 57 -0.68 -2.93 7.00
C SER A 57 -1.63 -3.54 5.95
N SER A 58 -1.82 -2.84 4.83
CA SER A 58 -2.73 -3.28 3.77
C SER A 58 -2.25 -4.56 3.08
N GLU A 59 -0.94 -4.69 2.85
CA GLU A 59 -0.35 -5.88 2.25
C GLU A 59 -0.54 -7.12 3.12
N ILE A 60 -0.23 -7.03 4.42
CA ILE A 60 -0.46 -8.15 5.35
C ILE A 60 -1.94 -8.46 5.48
N ASN A 61 -2.80 -7.46 5.58
CA ASN A 61 -4.25 -7.66 5.66
C ASN A 61 -4.79 -8.39 4.42
N SER A 62 -4.21 -8.20 3.22
CA SER A 62 -4.59 -8.93 2.00
C SER A 62 -4.30 -10.43 2.05
N PHE A 63 -3.35 -10.88 2.88
CA PHE A 63 -3.08 -12.29 3.10
C PHE A 63 -4.03 -12.92 4.12
N VAL A 64 -4.49 -12.13 5.10
CA VAL A 64 -5.23 -12.62 6.28
C VAL A 64 -6.75 -12.51 6.12
N PHE A 65 -7.24 -11.52 5.37
CA PHE A 65 -8.67 -11.22 5.23
C PHE A 65 -9.14 -11.33 3.79
N ASN A 66 -10.45 -11.51 3.64
CA ASN A 66 -11.16 -11.41 2.37
C ASN A 66 -12.28 -10.37 2.47
N GLY A 67 -12.57 -9.73 1.33
CA GLY A 67 -13.77 -8.94 1.12
C GLY A 67 -14.92 -9.77 0.57
N LEU A 68 -16.06 -9.15 0.28
CA LEU A 68 -17.16 -9.85 -0.40
C LEU A 68 -16.80 -10.12 -1.86
N ILE A 69 -16.10 -9.15 -2.48
CA ILE A 69 -15.69 -9.18 -3.89
C ILE A 69 -14.25 -8.68 -4.01
N LYS A 70 -13.64 -8.98 -5.15
CA LYS A 70 -12.34 -8.41 -5.58
C LYS A 70 -12.36 -8.13 -7.08
N TYR A 71 -11.40 -7.36 -7.58
CA TYR A 71 -11.21 -7.22 -9.03
C TYR A 71 -10.69 -8.51 -9.65
N ASP A 72 -11.03 -8.71 -10.94
CA ASP A 72 -10.41 -9.74 -11.76
C ASP A 72 -8.93 -9.39 -12.06
N ARG A 73 -8.20 -10.35 -12.64
CA ARG A 73 -6.77 -10.21 -13.00
C ARG A 73 -6.48 -9.00 -13.91
N ASN A 74 -7.45 -8.59 -14.71
CA ASN A 74 -7.30 -7.48 -15.66
C ASN A 74 -7.74 -6.14 -15.10
N LEU A 75 -8.25 -6.10 -13.85
CA LEU A 75 -8.83 -4.92 -13.19
C LEU A 75 -10.02 -4.33 -13.98
N GLN A 76 -10.80 -5.18 -14.66
CA GLN A 76 -11.92 -4.76 -15.49
C GLN A 76 -13.27 -5.06 -14.85
N ASN A 77 -13.37 -6.20 -14.14
CA ASN A 77 -14.63 -6.64 -13.57
C ASN A 77 -14.43 -7.06 -12.11
N PHE A 78 -15.52 -7.01 -11.36
CA PHE A 78 -15.55 -7.64 -10.05
C PHE A 78 -15.83 -9.13 -10.17
N ILE A 79 -15.16 -9.91 -9.33
CA ILE A 79 -15.40 -11.33 -9.12
C ILE A 79 -15.74 -11.58 -7.65
N GLY A 80 -16.49 -12.65 -7.38
CA GLY A 80 -16.85 -13.02 -6.02
C GLY A 80 -15.65 -13.52 -5.23
N GLU A 81 -15.61 -13.15 -3.95
CA GLU A 81 -14.65 -13.66 -2.96
C GLU A 81 -15.42 -14.35 -1.83
N LEU A 82 -15.79 -13.68 -0.74
CA LEU A 82 -16.73 -14.24 0.25
C LEU A 82 -18.17 -14.29 -0.25
N ALA A 83 -18.56 -13.46 -1.22
CA ALA A 83 -19.80 -13.62 -1.95
C ALA A 83 -19.59 -14.50 -3.18
N GLU A 84 -20.47 -15.46 -3.43
CA GLU A 84 -20.47 -16.25 -4.67
C GLU A 84 -21.01 -15.42 -5.84
N SER A 85 -21.99 -14.56 -5.56
CA SER A 85 -22.65 -13.70 -6.54
C SER A 85 -23.36 -12.53 -5.84
N TRP A 86 -23.79 -11.58 -6.63
CA TRP A 86 -24.62 -10.46 -6.17
C TRP A 86 -25.62 -10.04 -7.23
N LYS A 87 -26.65 -9.31 -6.80
CA LYS A 87 -27.64 -8.68 -7.68
C LYS A 87 -27.69 -7.20 -7.37
N VAL A 88 -27.64 -6.39 -8.40
CA VAL A 88 -27.82 -4.92 -8.31
C VAL A 88 -29.23 -4.59 -8.83
N LYS A 89 -30.00 -3.86 -8.03
CA LYS A 89 -31.25 -3.24 -8.45
C LYS A 89 -31.00 -1.75 -8.54
N GLU A 90 -31.03 -1.24 -9.75
CA GLU A 90 -30.84 0.18 -10.03
C GLU A 90 -32.09 1.00 -9.65
N GLY A 91 -31.95 2.32 -9.53
CA GLY A 91 -33.03 3.23 -9.24
C GLY A 91 -32.57 4.41 -8.38
N LEU A 92 -33.52 5.19 -7.87
CA LEU A 92 -33.23 6.32 -6.98
C LEU A 92 -32.63 5.87 -5.64
N GLU A 93 -33.03 4.71 -5.17
CA GLU A 93 -32.50 4.01 -3.99
C GLU A 93 -31.97 2.65 -4.44
N PRO A 94 -30.74 2.56 -4.96
CA PRO A 94 -30.22 1.29 -5.47
C PRO A 94 -30.00 0.28 -4.33
N GLU A 95 -30.18 -1.00 -4.67
CA GLU A 95 -29.94 -2.10 -3.74
C GLU A 95 -28.88 -3.05 -4.30
N ILE A 96 -27.99 -3.53 -3.45
CA ILE A 96 -27.08 -4.64 -3.77
C ILE A 96 -27.39 -5.77 -2.80
N THR A 97 -27.70 -6.94 -3.33
CA THR A 97 -27.90 -8.17 -2.54
C THR A 97 -26.78 -9.13 -2.81
N PHE A 98 -25.97 -9.43 -1.80
CA PHE A 98 -24.86 -10.39 -1.85
C PHE A 98 -25.32 -11.77 -1.38
N PHE A 99 -24.98 -12.81 -2.14
CA PHE A 99 -25.18 -14.23 -1.78
C PHE A 99 -23.82 -14.78 -1.36
N LEU A 100 -23.68 -15.12 -0.08
CA LEU A 100 -22.41 -15.47 0.53
C LEU A 100 -22.12 -16.97 0.36
N ARG A 101 -20.82 -17.31 0.29
CA ARG A 101 -20.36 -18.70 0.29
C ARG A 101 -20.70 -19.36 1.62
N LYS A 102 -21.21 -20.58 1.56
CA LYS A 102 -21.46 -21.43 2.74
C LYS A 102 -20.21 -22.19 3.13
N GLY A 103 -20.05 -22.46 4.43
CA GLY A 103 -18.94 -23.26 4.94
C GLY A 103 -17.58 -22.57 4.91
N VAL A 104 -17.51 -21.26 4.71
CA VAL A 104 -16.28 -20.49 4.90
C VAL A 104 -15.99 -20.38 6.39
N LEU A 105 -14.75 -20.71 6.78
CA LEU A 105 -14.33 -20.69 8.17
C LEU A 105 -13.35 -19.54 8.43
N TRP A 106 -13.51 -18.89 9.58
CA TRP A 106 -12.48 -18.09 10.19
C TRP A 106 -11.27 -18.95 10.56
N HIS A 107 -10.10 -18.36 10.73
CA HIS A 107 -8.88 -19.09 11.08
C HIS A 107 -8.95 -19.85 12.42
N ASP A 108 -9.91 -19.51 13.27
CA ASP A 108 -10.21 -20.21 14.54
C ASP A 108 -11.29 -21.31 14.41
N GLY A 109 -11.76 -21.56 13.19
CA GLY A 109 -12.73 -22.62 12.87
C GLY A 109 -14.20 -22.25 13.04
N LYS A 110 -14.52 -20.99 13.42
CA LYS A 110 -15.91 -20.50 13.41
C LYS A 110 -16.38 -20.25 12.00
N GLU A 111 -17.68 -20.41 11.74
CA GLU A 111 -18.26 -20.16 10.43
C GLU A 111 -18.48 -18.66 10.19
N PHE A 112 -18.10 -18.19 8.98
CA PHE A 112 -18.38 -16.85 8.48
C PHE A 112 -19.84 -16.75 8.02
N THR A 113 -20.50 -15.65 8.35
CA THR A 113 -21.90 -15.38 7.97
C THR A 113 -22.14 -13.91 7.63
N ALA A 114 -23.34 -13.60 7.13
CA ALA A 114 -23.80 -12.23 6.88
C ALA A 114 -23.82 -11.34 8.15
N HIS A 115 -23.84 -11.96 9.34
CA HIS A 115 -23.72 -11.21 10.60
C HIS A 115 -22.35 -10.55 10.77
N ASP A 116 -21.29 -11.17 10.25
CA ASP A 116 -19.93 -10.59 10.27
C ASP A 116 -19.82 -9.41 9.31
N VAL A 117 -20.46 -9.51 8.13
CA VAL A 117 -20.54 -8.42 7.16
C VAL A 117 -21.25 -7.20 7.77
N LYS A 118 -22.43 -7.45 8.37
CA LYS A 118 -23.19 -6.39 9.05
C LYS A 118 -22.39 -5.76 10.19
N PHE A 119 -21.71 -6.58 10.98
CA PHE A 119 -20.87 -6.13 12.09
C PHE A 119 -19.72 -5.25 11.60
N THR A 120 -19.02 -5.65 10.50
CA THR A 120 -17.96 -4.86 9.90
C THR A 120 -18.46 -3.48 9.49
N TYR A 121 -19.61 -3.43 8.80
CA TYR A 121 -20.27 -2.17 8.44
C TYR A 121 -20.60 -1.32 9.67
N ASP A 122 -21.22 -1.91 10.71
CA ASP A 122 -21.60 -1.20 11.92
C ASP A 122 -20.38 -0.60 12.63
N LYS A 123 -19.26 -1.33 12.69
CA LYS A 123 -18.00 -0.83 13.28
C LYS A 123 -17.38 0.30 12.46
N ILE A 124 -17.45 0.26 11.13
CA ILE A 124 -17.01 1.38 10.28
C ILE A 124 -17.85 2.62 10.52
N MET A 125 -19.16 2.46 10.70
CA MET A 125 -20.09 3.57 10.89
C MET A 125 -20.16 4.07 12.34
N ASP A 126 -19.63 3.33 13.30
CA ASP A 126 -19.56 3.78 14.71
C ASP A 126 -18.63 4.99 14.82
N GLU A 127 -19.14 6.11 15.34
CA GLU A 127 -18.37 7.36 15.51
C GLU A 127 -17.13 7.20 16.39
N LYS A 128 -17.11 6.19 17.27
CA LYS A 128 -15.97 5.87 18.12
C LYS A 128 -14.84 5.19 17.38
N THR A 129 -15.10 4.58 16.22
CA THR A 129 -14.07 3.92 15.41
C THR A 129 -13.23 4.95 14.68
N ASN A 130 -11.93 4.93 14.93
CA ASN A 130 -10.98 5.82 14.26
C ASN A 130 -10.62 5.28 12.87
N THR A 131 -11.53 5.44 11.92
CA THR A 131 -11.39 4.95 10.54
C THR A 131 -11.63 6.05 9.52
N VAL A 132 -10.84 6.02 8.45
CA VAL A 132 -11.04 6.86 7.25
C VAL A 132 -12.08 6.27 6.29
N ARG A 133 -12.49 4.99 6.50
CA ARG A 133 -13.36 4.25 5.56
C ARG A 133 -14.83 4.67 5.60
N ARG A 134 -15.24 5.50 6.56
CA ARG A 134 -16.65 5.86 6.78
C ARG A 134 -17.30 6.51 5.56
N SER A 135 -16.58 7.35 4.83
CA SER A 135 -17.07 8.04 3.63
C SER A 135 -17.55 7.10 2.53
N SER A 136 -16.98 5.89 2.45
CA SER A 136 -17.39 4.86 1.49
C SER A 136 -18.73 4.20 1.83
N TYR A 137 -19.28 4.46 3.02
CA TYR A 137 -20.53 3.87 3.51
C TYR A 137 -21.58 4.88 3.96
N GLU A 138 -21.29 6.19 3.96
CA GLU A 138 -22.19 7.25 4.42
C GLU A 138 -23.51 7.28 3.64
N LEU A 139 -23.51 6.85 2.38
CA LEU A 139 -24.70 6.80 1.54
C LEU A 139 -25.55 5.54 1.74
N VAL A 140 -25.11 4.61 2.57
CA VAL A 140 -25.94 3.45 2.94
C VAL A 140 -27.12 3.91 3.77
N LYS A 141 -28.32 3.60 3.29
CA LYS A 141 -29.59 3.85 3.98
C LYS A 141 -29.92 2.71 4.94
N LYS A 142 -29.67 1.48 4.50
CA LYS A 142 -29.98 0.26 5.24
C LYS A 142 -29.01 -0.86 4.90
N ALA A 143 -28.53 -1.57 5.89
CA ALA A 143 -27.70 -2.77 5.77
C ALA A 143 -28.36 -3.89 6.55
N GLU A 144 -28.74 -5.00 5.88
CA GLU A 144 -29.62 -6.03 6.42
C GLU A 144 -29.06 -7.42 6.24
N VAL A 145 -29.15 -8.21 7.28
CA VAL A 145 -28.99 -9.67 7.22
C VAL A 145 -30.37 -10.26 6.93
N LEU A 146 -30.58 -10.83 5.74
CA LEU A 146 -31.83 -11.47 5.37
C LEU A 146 -31.89 -12.91 5.87
N ASP A 147 -30.75 -13.59 5.80
CA ASP A 147 -30.49 -14.91 6.35
C ASP A 147 -28.96 -15.06 6.57
N PRO A 148 -28.45 -16.14 7.17
CA PRO A 148 -27.01 -16.28 7.45
C PRO A 148 -26.09 -16.13 6.24
N TYR A 149 -26.59 -16.29 5.02
CA TYR A 149 -25.79 -16.24 3.78
C TYR A 149 -26.30 -15.23 2.76
N THR A 150 -27.22 -14.34 3.18
CA THR A 150 -27.74 -13.28 2.30
C THR A 150 -27.67 -11.95 3.01
N PHE A 151 -26.88 -11.04 2.46
CA PHE A 151 -26.70 -9.68 2.95
C PHE A 151 -27.20 -8.66 1.91
N ARG A 152 -28.02 -7.71 2.33
CA ARG A 152 -28.52 -6.66 1.46
C ARG A 152 -28.15 -5.27 1.98
N VAL A 153 -27.74 -4.41 1.05
CA VAL A 153 -27.52 -3.01 1.29
C VAL A 153 -28.39 -2.16 0.36
N THR A 154 -29.04 -1.15 0.91
CA THR A 154 -29.81 -0.14 0.17
C THR A 154 -29.13 1.21 0.35
N TYR A 155 -28.90 1.92 -0.74
CA TYR A 155 -28.32 3.25 -0.73
C TYR A 155 -29.41 4.32 -0.79
N ARG A 156 -29.14 5.52 -0.23
CA ARG A 156 -30.07 6.67 -0.23
C ARG A 156 -30.20 7.31 -1.61
N GLN A 157 -29.22 7.09 -2.47
CA GLN A 157 -29.10 7.64 -3.82
C GLN A 157 -28.13 6.79 -4.64
N PRO A 158 -28.05 6.99 -5.97
CA PRO A 158 -27.02 6.36 -6.78
C PRO A 158 -25.63 6.56 -6.20
N PHE A 159 -24.84 5.48 -6.16
CA PHE A 159 -23.49 5.46 -5.62
C PHE A 159 -22.61 4.51 -6.42
N SER A 160 -21.86 5.06 -7.37
CA SER A 160 -21.05 4.32 -8.32
C SER A 160 -19.93 3.48 -7.66
N PRO A 161 -19.22 3.96 -6.60
CA PRO A 161 -18.25 3.15 -5.88
C PRO A 161 -18.86 2.10 -4.94
N GLY A 162 -20.20 2.05 -4.86
CA GLY A 162 -20.93 1.26 -3.86
C GLY A 162 -20.60 -0.23 -3.88
N LEU A 163 -20.37 -0.82 -5.06
CA LEU A 163 -19.99 -2.22 -5.14
C LEU A 163 -18.55 -2.43 -4.65
N GLU A 164 -17.61 -1.60 -5.10
CA GLU A 164 -16.19 -1.71 -4.75
C GLU A 164 -15.93 -1.62 -3.25
N SER A 165 -16.69 -0.78 -2.53
CA SER A 165 -16.54 -0.60 -1.08
C SER A 165 -16.66 -1.91 -0.28
N TRP A 166 -17.38 -2.90 -0.79
CA TRP A 166 -17.54 -4.22 -0.17
C TRP A 166 -16.37 -5.19 -0.44
N GLY A 167 -15.31 -4.72 -1.12
CA GLY A 167 -14.02 -5.41 -1.22
C GLY A 167 -13.15 -5.27 0.03
N ILE A 168 -13.55 -4.49 1.03
CA ILE A 168 -12.83 -4.39 2.31
C ILE A 168 -12.82 -5.74 3.03
N GLY A 169 -11.71 -6.06 3.72
CA GLY A 169 -11.64 -7.26 4.54
C GLY A 169 -12.70 -7.27 5.66
N ILE A 170 -13.45 -8.36 5.76
CA ILE A 170 -14.48 -8.53 6.80
C ILE A 170 -13.81 -8.94 8.12
N ILE A 171 -14.30 -8.42 9.25
CA ILE A 171 -13.79 -8.70 10.60
C ILE A 171 -14.75 -9.59 11.41
N PRO A 172 -14.22 -10.46 12.31
CA PRO A 172 -15.03 -11.46 13.02
C PRO A 172 -15.86 -10.85 14.15
N LYS A 173 -17.19 -10.92 14.01
CA LYS A 173 -18.13 -10.47 15.03
C LYS A 173 -17.90 -11.18 16.36
N HIS A 174 -17.75 -12.50 16.35
CA HIS A 174 -17.65 -13.32 17.56
C HIS A 174 -16.46 -13.00 18.46
N LEU A 175 -15.39 -12.37 17.91
CA LEU A 175 -14.22 -11.93 18.68
C LEU A 175 -14.30 -10.45 19.09
N LEU A 176 -14.97 -9.63 18.28
CA LEU A 176 -14.85 -8.17 18.39
C LEU A 176 -16.13 -7.48 18.90
N GLU A 177 -17.23 -8.22 19.09
CA GLU A 177 -18.52 -7.61 19.47
C GLU A 177 -18.45 -6.83 20.79
N LYS A 178 -17.64 -7.31 21.74
CA LYS A 178 -17.47 -6.71 23.08
C LYS A 178 -16.16 -5.93 23.24
N GLU A 179 -15.36 -5.84 22.16
CA GLU A 179 -14.06 -5.22 22.21
C GLU A 179 -14.11 -3.73 21.80
N GLU A 180 -13.19 -2.96 22.38
CA GLU A 180 -12.90 -1.60 21.93
C GLU A 180 -12.02 -1.68 20.67
N ILE A 181 -12.60 -1.37 19.52
CA ILE A 181 -12.00 -1.66 18.20
C ILE A 181 -10.66 -0.97 17.96
N ASN A 182 -10.46 0.24 18.52
CA ASN A 182 -9.24 1.01 18.29
C ASN A 182 -8.03 0.45 19.05
N THR A 183 -8.25 -0.27 20.14
CA THR A 183 -7.19 -0.69 21.07
C THR A 183 -7.13 -2.20 21.34
N THR A 184 -8.05 -2.96 20.75
CA THR A 184 -8.10 -4.42 20.93
C THR A 184 -6.79 -5.10 20.53
N PRO A 185 -6.34 -6.15 21.25
CA PRO A 185 -5.20 -6.97 20.85
C PRO A 185 -5.34 -7.61 19.47
N PHE A 186 -6.57 -7.74 18.96
CA PHE A 186 -6.85 -8.20 17.61
C PHE A 186 -6.09 -7.42 16.54
N ASN A 187 -5.88 -6.13 16.75
CA ASN A 187 -5.18 -5.25 15.81
C ASN A 187 -3.70 -5.65 15.58
N ARG A 188 -3.16 -6.53 16.42
CA ARG A 188 -1.81 -7.11 16.27
C ARG A 188 -1.81 -8.63 16.10
N LYS A 189 -2.92 -9.30 16.39
CA LYS A 189 -3.07 -10.76 16.29
C LYS A 189 -4.40 -11.09 15.58
N PRO A 190 -4.48 -10.80 14.28
CA PRO A 190 -5.73 -10.92 13.55
C PRO A 190 -6.15 -12.36 13.32
N ILE A 191 -7.46 -12.57 13.30
CA ILE A 191 -8.13 -13.78 12.84
C ILE A 191 -8.98 -13.39 11.62
N GLY A 192 -8.65 -13.92 10.45
CA GLY A 192 -9.32 -13.64 9.20
C GLY A 192 -9.92 -14.88 8.56
N THR A 193 -10.39 -14.74 7.32
CA THR A 193 -10.87 -15.84 6.45
C THR A 193 -9.88 -16.13 5.33
N GLY A 194 -8.78 -15.38 5.25
CA GLY A 194 -7.85 -15.34 4.13
C GLY A 194 -7.03 -16.60 3.91
N PRO A 195 -6.26 -16.63 2.81
CA PRO A 195 -5.42 -17.77 2.44
C PRO A 195 -4.28 -18.06 3.41
N PHE A 196 -3.87 -17.06 4.18
CA PHE A 196 -2.84 -17.23 5.20
C PHE A 196 -3.36 -16.74 6.55
N ARG A 197 -2.97 -17.45 7.61
CA ARG A 197 -3.29 -17.12 8.99
C ARG A 197 -2.10 -16.51 9.71
N PHE A 198 -2.36 -15.58 10.59
CA PHE A 198 -1.34 -14.90 11.39
C PHE A 198 -0.62 -15.86 12.34
N VAL A 199 0.70 -15.72 12.47
CA VAL A 199 1.54 -16.50 13.40
C VAL A 199 2.20 -15.59 14.43
N GLU A 200 3.00 -14.61 13.99
CA GLU A 200 3.71 -13.70 14.88
C GLU A 200 3.97 -12.33 14.25
N TRP A 201 4.12 -11.34 15.09
CA TRP A 201 4.60 -10.02 14.73
C TRP A 201 5.64 -9.57 15.75
N VAL A 202 6.90 -9.50 15.33
CA VAL A 202 8.00 -8.91 16.06
C VAL A 202 8.22 -7.51 15.50
N THR A 203 7.92 -6.49 16.31
CA THR A 203 7.99 -5.08 15.91
C THR A 203 9.36 -4.75 15.34
N ASP A 204 9.38 -4.01 14.23
CA ASP A 204 10.58 -3.57 13.48
C ASP A 204 11.49 -4.72 12.99
N GLU A 205 11.03 -5.98 13.04
CA GLU A 205 11.78 -7.14 12.57
C GLU A 205 11.04 -7.92 11.50
N LYS A 206 9.85 -8.46 11.84
CA LYS A 206 9.10 -9.31 10.90
C LYS A 206 7.64 -9.52 11.30
N ILE A 207 6.84 -9.85 10.29
CA ILE A 207 5.50 -10.44 10.44
C ILE A 207 5.49 -11.78 9.72
N VAL A 208 4.95 -12.82 10.35
CA VAL A 208 4.88 -14.17 9.79
C VAL A 208 3.42 -14.60 9.68
N VAL A 209 3.07 -15.10 8.50
CA VAL A 209 1.79 -15.75 8.24
C VAL A 209 2.04 -17.14 7.66
N GLU A 210 1.17 -18.11 7.96
CA GLU A 210 1.25 -19.48 7.45
C GLU A 210 0.00 -19.87 6.65
N ALA A 211 0.13 -20.83 5.75
CA ALA A 211 -0.97 -21.29 4.91
C ALA A 211 -2.19 -21.71 5.74
N ASN A 212 -3.35 -21.20 5.36
CA ASN A 212 -4.63 -21.68 5.88
C ASN A 212 -5.00 -23.01 5.19
N PRO A 213 -4.97 -24.16 5.89
CA PRO A 213 -5.28 -25.46 5.26
C PRO A 213 -6.74 -25.61 4.87
N GLN A 214 -7.63 -24.79 5.45
CA GLN A 214 -9.09 -24.81 5.24
C GLN A 214 -9.56 -23.63 4.38
N TYR A 215 -8.64 -22.96 3.63
CA TYR A 215 -9.04 -21.86 2.77
C TYR A 215 -10.04 -22.31 1.70
N PHE A 216 -11.14 -21.59 1.57
CA PHE A 216 -12.32 -22.01 0.80
C PHE A 216 -12.06 -22.16 -0.72
N GLU A 217 -11.12 -21.40 -1.32
CA GLU A 217 -10.78 -21.61 -2.73
C GLU A 217 -9.88 -22.86 -2.88
N ARG A 218 -8.77 -22.88 -2.15
CA ARG A 218 -7.81 -23.99 -2.07
C ARG A 218 -6.73 -23.70 -1.04
N LYS A 219 -6.17 -24.72 -0.41
CA LYS A 219 -4.97 -24.54 0.41
C LYS A 219 -3.86 -23.93 -0.42
N PRO A 220 -3.19 -22.82 0.02
CA PRO A 220 -2.01 -22.28 -0.62
C PRO A 220 -0.90 -23.34 -0.78
N HIS A 221 -0.14 -23.26 -1.87
CA HIS A 221 1.01 -24.15 -2.06
C HIS A 221 2.24 -23.70 -1.25
N LEU A 222 2.37 -22.40 -0.96
CA LEU A 222 3.36 -21.90 -0.01
C LEU A 222 2.92 -22.25 1.41
N ASP A 223 3.85 -22.75 2.22
CA ASP A 223 3.57 -23.06 3.63
C ASP A 223 3.57 -21.80 4.49
N ARG A 224 4.38 -20.78 4.13
CA ARG A 224 4.61 -19.59 4.94
C ARG A 224 5.01 -18.39 4.11
N ILE A 225 4.65 -17.20 4.58
CA ILE A 225 5.18 -15.92 4.14
C ILE A 225 5.84 -15.25 5.33
N ILE A 226 7.06 -14.74 5.14
CA ILE A 226 7.81 -13.95 6.11
C ILE A 226 7.98 -12.56 5.55
N TYR A 227 7.36 -11.57 6.17
CA TYR A 227 7.45 -10.17 5.82
C TYR A 227 8.49 -9.53 6.73
N ARG A 228 9.69 -9.25 6.19
CA ARG A 228 10.83 -8.71 6.94
C ARG A 228 10.89 -7.20 6.81
N ILE A 229 11.04 -6.52 7.93
CA ILE A 229 11.20 -5.07 7.98
C ILE A 229 12.70 -4.76 7.85
N ILE A 230 13.10 -4.13 6.74
CA ILE A 230 14.48 -3.79 6.42
C ILE A 230 14.50 -2.36 5.87
N PRO A 231 14.59 -1.35 6.75
CA PRO A 231 14.60 0.06 6.33
C PRO A 231 15.81 0.44 5.48
N GLU A 232 16.95 -0.24 5.69
CA GLU A 232 18.19 0.06 4.98
C GLU A 232 18.20 -0.56 3.58
N THR A 233 18.19 0.28 2.56
CA THR A 233 18.15 -0.11 1.15
C THR A 233 19.31 -1.00 0.74
N SER A 234 20.53 -0.66 1.19
CA SER A 234 21.74 -1.42 0.89
C SER A 234 21.72 -2.84 1.49
N LEU A 235 21.16 -2.96 2.69
CA LEU A 235 20.98 -4.26 3.34
C LEU A 235 19.94 -5.10 2.61
N SER A 236 18.78 -4.49 2.27
CA SER A 236 17.73 -5.18 1.50
C SER A 236 18.27 -5.68 0.16
N GLU A 237 19.04 -4.86 -0.55
CA GLU A 237 19.67 -5.25 -1.82
C GLU A 237 20.66 -6.41 -1.66
N MET A 238 21.53 -6.36 -0.67
CA MET A 238 22.47 -7.43 -0.36
C MET A 238 21.73 -8.75 -0.04
N GLU A 239 20.67 -8.67 0.74
CA GLU A 239 19.83 -9.83 1.09
C GLU A 239 19.13 -10.43 -0.14
N VAL A 240 18.68 -9.62 -1.11
CA VAL A 240 18.14 -10.11 -2.39
C VAL A 240 19.23 -10.84 -3.17
N LEU A 241 20.45 -10.26 -3.28
CA LEU A 241 21.57 -10.82 -4.02
C LEU A 241 22.15 -12.09 -3.37
N THR A 242 22.08 -12.21 -2.06
CA THR A 242 22.50 -13.41 -1.30
C THR A 242 21.36 -14.42 -1.11
N ARG A 243 20.19 -14.16 -1.71
CA ARG A 243 19.00 -15.02 -1.65
C ARG A 243 18.38 -15.14 -0.25
N GLY A 244 18.65 -14.19 0.63
CA GLY A 244 18.01 -14.04 1.94
C GLY A 244 16.59 -13.48 1.83
N ILE A 245 16.29 -12.74 0.75
CA ILE A 245 14.96 -12.25 0.38
C ILE A 245 14.57 -12.84 -0.97
N ASP A 246 13.31 -13.21 -1.10
CA ASP A 246 12.74 -13.82 -2.29
C ASP A 246 12.06 -12.81 -3.21
N TYR A 247 11.35 -11.84 -2.64
CA TYR A 247 10.65 -10.77 -3.33
C TYR A 247 10.89 -9.43 -2.65
N SER A 248 11.20 -8.43 -3.44
CA SER A 248 11.42 -7.06 -2.98
C SER A 248 10.94 -6.05 -4.01
N GLY A 249 10.30 -4.98 -3.56
CA GLY A 249 10.24 -3.75 -4.33
C GLY A 249 11.67 -3.23 -4.56
N LEU A 250 11.91 -2.65 -5.73
CA LEU A 250 13.22 -2.11 -6.10
C LEU A 250 13.22 -0.58 -6.09
N TYR A 251 14.39 -0.01 -5.87
CA TYR A 251 14.64 1.40 -6.17
C TYR A 251 15.06 1.57 -7.64
N PRO A 252 14.78 2.72 -8.25
CA PRO A 252 15.05 2.93 -9.67
C PRO A 252 16.50 2.63 -10.08
N HIS A 253 17.48 3.04 -9.29
CA HIS A 253 18.91 2.79 -9.56
C HIS A 253 19.31 1.30 -9.53
N GLN A 254 18.53 0.45 -8.86
CA GLN A 254 18.78 -0.99 -8.74
C GLN A 254 18.23 -1.79 -9.92
N PHE A 255 17.19 -1.28 -10.61
CA PHE A 255 16.40 -2.06 -11.54
C PHE A 255 17.23 -2.68 -12.67
N ASN A 256 18.09 -1.89 -13.33
CA ASN A 256 18.93 -2.37 -14.42
C ASN A 256 19.90 -3.46 -13.96
N ARG A 257 20.51 -3.31 -12.79
CA ARG A 257 21.44 -4.31 -12.22
C ARG A 257 20.70 -5.59 -11.86
N MET A 258 19.57 -5.49 -11.16
CA MET A 258 18.78 -6.64 -10.71
C MET A 258 18.18 -7.41 -11.89
N SER A 259 17.84 -6.74 -12.99
CA SER A 259 17.31 -7.40 -14.20
C SER A 259 18.34 -8.31 -14.89
N GLN A 260 19.63 -8.09 -14.66
CA GLN A 260 20.72 -8.88 -15.22
C GLN A 260 21.14 -10.06 -14.32
N VAL A 261 20.61 -10.14 -13.09
CA VAL A 261 20.95 -11.23 -12.16
C VAL A 261 20.30 -12.53 -12.63
N PRO A 262 21.05 -13.62 -12.91
CA PRO A 262 20.53 -14.82 -13.57
C PRO A 262 19.38 -15.51 -12.82
N PHE A 263 19.39 -15.47 -11.49
CA PHE A 263 18.37 -16.11 -10.65
C PHE A 263 17.19 -15.20 -10.25
N LEU A 264 17.17 -13.95 -10.74
CA LEU A 264 16.05 -13.00 -10.51
C LEU A 264 15.24 -12.79 -11.78
N ARG A 265 13.93 -12.56 -11.61
CA ARG A 265 13.06 -11.90 -12.59
C ARG A 265 12.77 -10.50 -12.07
N ALA A 266 13.10 -9.50 -12.87
CA ALA A 266 12.71 -8.12 -12.60
C ALA A 266 11.41 -7.82 -13.34
N PHE A 267 10.53 -7.08 -12.69
CA PHE A 267 9.23 -6.70 -13.22
C PHE A 267 9.07 -5.18 -13.17
N SER A 268 8.36 -4.64 -14.15
CA SER A 268 7.92 -3.24 -14.15
C SER A 268 6.50 -3.14 -14.70
N GLN A 269 5.69 -2.25 -14.13
CA GLN A 269 4.34 -1.97 -14.59
C GLN A 269 3.96 -0.51 -14.28
N PRO A 270 3.02 0.10 -15.02
CA PRO A 270 2.47 1.40 -14.65
C PRO A 270 1.86 1.34 -13.24
N SER A 271 2.23 2.31 -12.39
CA SER A 271 1.67 2.41 -11.05
C SER A 271 0.31 3.10 -11.06
N LEU A 272 -0.61 2.67 -10.22
CA LEU A 272 -1.85 3.41 -9.91
C LEU A 272 -1.61 4.61 -8.98
N GLY A 273 -0.36 4.88 -8.62
CA GLY A 273 -0.01 5.92 -7.68
C GLY A 273 0.79 7.07 -8.30
N TYR A 274 0.97 8.11 -7.49
CA TYR A 274 1.82 9.25 -7.80
C TYR A 274 2.52 9.76 -6.53
N THR A 275 3.64 10.46 -6.72
CA THR A 275 4.38 11.13 -5.63
C THR A 275 4.20 12.64 -5.75
N TYR A 276 4.11 13.31 -4.60
CA TYR A 276 3.80 14.72 -4.52
C TYR A 276 4.52 15.42 -3.35
N ILE A 277 4.61 16.75 -3.42
CA ILE A 277 4.82 17.60 -2.25
C ILE A 277 3.45 18.13 -1.83
N GLY A 278 2.99 17.75 -0.64
CA GLY A 278 1.75 18.26 -0.05
C GLY A 278 2.01 19.45 0.85
N TYR A 279 1.22 20.51 0.73
CA TYR A 279 1.34 21.74 1.52
C TYR A 279 0.26 21.78 2.58
N ASN A 280 0.61 22.07 3.83
CA ASN A 280 -0.39 22.39 4.84
C ASN A 280 -1.04 23.74 4.52
N LEU A 281 -2.25 23.74 3.95
CA LEU A 281 -2.93 24.96 3.52
C LEU A 281 -3.47 25.80 4.69
N LYS A 282 -3.37 25.32 5.94
CA LYS A 282 -3.57 26.16 7.14
C LYS A 282 -2.37 27.06 7.41
N ASN A 283 -1.17 26.72 6.89
CA ASN A 283 0.01 27.57 6.97
C ASN A 283 -0.12 28.75 5.99
N VAL A 284 0.04 29.97 6.50
CA VAL A 284 -0.09 31.24 5.74
C VAL A 284 0.84 31.30 4.52
N LEU A 285 1.98 30.62 4.54
CA LEU A 285 2.92 30.55 3.42
C LEU A 285 2.28 29.96 2.16
N PHE A 286 1.37 28.97 2.33
CA PHE A 286 0.83 28.19 1.22
C PHE A 286 -0.64 28.51 0.90
N GLN A 287 -1.25 29.52 1.54
CA GLN A 287 -2.66 29.89 1.25
C GLN A 287 -2.81 30.48 -0.14
N ASP A 288 -1.85 31.30 -0.58
CA ASP A 288 -1.87 31.91 -1.91
C ASP A 288 -1.53 30.86 -2.98
N ARG A 289 -2.46 30.62 -3.92
CA ARG A 289 -2.27 29.70 -5.04
C ARG A 289 -1.03 30.05 -5.88
N ARG A 290 -0.73 31.34 -6.08
CA ARG A 290 0.43 31.78 -6.85
C ARG A 290 1.74 31.29 -6.26
N VAL A 291 1.83 31.23 -4.93
CA VAL A 291 2.99 30.67 -4.22
C VAL A 291 3.16 29.19 -4.52
N ARG A 292 2.08 28.39 -4.46
CA ARG A 292 2.14 26.97 -4.75
C ARG A 292 2.48 26.68 -6.22
N GLN A 293 1.91 27.45 -7.14
CA GLN A 293 2.25 27.40 -8.56
C GLN A 293 3.72 27.80 -8.80
N ALA A 294 4.22 28.82 -8.12
CA ALA A 294 5.60 29.23 -8.20
C ALA A 294 6.56 28.11 -7.76
N ILE A 295 6.29 27.48 -6.62
CA ILE A 295 7.08 26.32 -6.15
C ILE A 295 7.06 25.22 -7.21
N THR A 296 5.89 24.92 -7.80
CA THR A 296 5.78 23.90 -8.85
C THR A 296 6.57 24.25 -10.11
N HIS A 297 6.57 25.53 -10.55
CA HIS A 297 7.39 25.99 -11.68
C HIS A 297 8.90 25.97 -11.38
N ALA A 298 9.30 26.08 -10.13
CA ALA A 298 10.70 26.04 -9.71
C ALA A 298 11.28 24.62 -9.64
N ILE A 299 10.45 23.58 -9.67
CA ILE A 299 10.91 22.20 -9.54
C ILE A 299 10.98 21.53 -10.92
N ASN A 300 12.19 21.12 -11.30
CA ASN A 300 12.46 20.40 -12.56
C ASN A 300 12.09 18.92 -12.41
N ARG A 301 10.87 18.57 -12.78
CA ARG A 301 10.35 17.20 -12.68
C ARG A 301 10.93 16.26 -13.72
N GLU A 302 11.33 16.76 -14.89
CA GLU A 302 12.06 15.99 -15.88
C GLU A 302 13.44 15.57 -15.34
N GLU A 303 14.13 16.46 -14.59
CA GLU A 303 15.38 16.12 -13.90
C GLU A 303 15.16 15.00 -12.88
N ILE A 304 14.05 15.06 -12.10
CA ILE A 304 13.68 13.99 -11.17
C ILE A 304 13.45 12.67 -11.92
N VAL A 305 12.67 12.69 -13.01
CA VAL A 305 12.39 11.47 -13.79
C VAL A 305 13.67 10.90 -14.39
N GLN A 306 14.54 11.74 -14.92
CA GLN A 306 15.76 11.29 -15.59
C GLN A 306 16.83 10.78 -14.63
N TYR A 307 17.09 11.50 -13.52
CA TYR A 307 18.25 11.23 -12.67
C TYR A 307 17.92 10.53 -11.35
N VAL A 308 16.70 10.73 -10.81
CA VAL A 308 16.27 10.04 -9.59
C VAL A 308 15.50 8.77 -9.93
N LEU A 309 14.63 8.82 -10.95
CA LEU A 309 13.86 7.66 -11.38
C LEU A 309 14.53 6.86 -12.50
N TYR A 310 15.67 7.27 -13.04
CA TYR A 310 16.37 6.59 -14.14
C TYR A 310 15.47 6.30 -15.34
N GLY A 311 14.52 7.22 -15.64
CA GLY A 311 13.52 7.06 -16.69
C GLY A 311 12.35 6.14 -16.35
N LEU A 312 12.29 5.59 -15.14
CA LEU A 312 11.26 4.64 -14.69
C LEU A 312 10.05 5.38 -14.09
N GLY A 313 9.51 6.33 -14.85
CA GLY A 313 8.35 7.13 -14.47
C GLY A 313 8.08 8.25 -15.45
N THR A 314 7.07 9.06 -15.16
CA THR A 314 6.71 10.26 -15.92
C THR A 314 6.34 11.40 -14.99
N ALA A 315 6.53 12.65 -15.42
CA ALA A 315 6.06 13.80 -14.65
C ALA A 315 4.53 13.75 -14.48
N ALA A 316 4.05 13.98 -13.26
CA ALA A 316 2.63 13.97 -12.95
C ALA A 316 1.98 15.32 -13.29
N SER A 317 0.76 15.29 -13.83
CA SER A 317 0.00 16.50 -14.19
C SER A 317 -1.03 16.91 -13.13
N GLY A 318 -1.39 16.00 -12.22
CA GLY A 318 -2.46 16.24 -11.24
C GLY A 318 -2.73 15.01 -10.37
N PRO A 319 -3.94 14.91 -9.80
CA PRO A 319 -4.28 13.91 -8.80
C PRO A 319 -4.46 12.48 -9.36
N PHE A 320 -4.27 12.29 -10.65
CA PHE A 320 -4.47 11.00 -11.31
C PHE A 320 -3.26 10.61 -12.15
N PRO A 321 -2.81 9.33 -12.08
CA PRO A 321 -1.81 8.80 -13.00
C PRO A 321 -2.21 8.98 -14.47
N ASN A 322 -1.28 9.47 -15.30
CA ASN A 322 -1.55 9.96 -16.64
C ASN A 322 -2.12 8.92 -17.61
N HIS A 323 -1.95 7.61 -17.34
CA HIS A 323 -2.40 6.51 -18.20
C HIS A 323 -3.82 6.02 -17.89
N LEU A 324 -4.48 6.57 -16.89
CA LEU A 324 -5.82 6.14 -16.46
C LEU A 324 -6.91 6.90 -17.24
N TRP A 325 -8.04 6.25 -17.51
CA TRP A 325 -9.13 6.79 -18.31
C TRP A 325 -9.76 8.08 -17.76
N TYR A 326 -9.68 8.25 -16.45
CA TYR A 326 -10.19 9.42 -15.73
C TYR A 326 -9.15 10.55 -15.60
N SER A 327 -7.93 10.33 -16.05
CA SER A 327 -6.93 11.40 -16.16
C SER A 327 -7.17 12.21 -17.44
N ASN A 328 -7.31 13.53 -17.32
CA ASN A 328 -7.54 14.40 -18.48
C ASN A 328 -6.24 14.54 -19.30
N PRO A 329 -6.18 14.06 -20.55
CA PRO A 329 -4.96 14.11 -21.36
C PRO A 329 -4.56 15.53 -21.80
N ASN A 330 -5.48 16.50 -21.67
CA ASN A 330 -5.22 17.90 -22.01
C ASN A 330 -4.52 18.64 -20.85
N VAL A 331 -4.61 18.16 -19.61
CA VAL A 331 -3.91 18.71 -18.47
C VAL A 331 -2.46 18.22 -18.50
N LYS A 332 -1.55 19.16 -18.74
CA LYS A 332 -0.11 18.88 -18.79
C LYS A 332 0.56 19.30 -17.47
N PRO A 333 1.68 18.65 -17.10
CA PRO A 333 2.48 19.12 -16.00
C PRO A 333 2.86 20.59 -16.22
N LEU A 334 2.80 21.43 -15.18
CA LEU A 334 3.30 22.81 -15.28
C LEU A 334 4.79 22.76 -15.64
N PRO A 335 5.26 23.55 -16.64
CA PRO A 335 6.64 23.47 -17.09
C PRO A 335 7.61 23.99 -16.01
N TYR A 336 8.83 23.46 -16.00
CA TYR A 336 9.93 24.04 -15.22
C TYR A 336 10.26 25.44 -15.79
N ASP A 337 10.03 26.48 -15.00
CA ASP A 337 10.26 27.88 -15.36
C ASP A 337 10.57 28.71 -14.11
N PRO A 338 11.84 28.74 -13.68
CA PRO A 338 12.26 29.54 -12.51
C PRO A 338 11.98 31.04 -12.65
N SER A 339 11.96 31.56 -13.89
CA SER A 339 11.67 32.99 -14.13
C SER A 339 10.20 33.29 -13.83
N LYS A 340 9.29 32.43 -14.29
CA LYS A 340 7.87 32.51 -13.96
C LYS A 340 7.62 32.30 -12.47
N ALA A 341 8.35 31.37 -11.84
CA ALA A 341 8.28 31.16 -10.39
C ALA A 341 8.60 32.45 -9.62
N LYS A 342 9.72 33.13 -9.94
CA LYS A 342 10.08 34.39 -9.33
C LYS A 342 9.05 35.49 -9.58
N ALA A 343 8.48 35.57 -10.78
CA ALA A 343 7.43 36.54 -11.11
C ALA A 343 6.17 36.32 -10.24
N LEU A 344 5.69 35.06 -10.12
CA LEU A 344 4.54 34.72 -9.30
C LEU A 344 4.76 35.00 -7.80
N LEU A 345 5.97 34.76 -7.29
CA LEU A 345 6.35 35.11 -5.91
C LEU A 345 6.34 36.64 -5.70
N ALA A 346 6.90 37.39 -6.64
CA ALA A 346 6.87 38.85 -6.58
C ALA A 346 5.44 39.43 -6.62
N GLU A 347 4.54 38.86 -7.47
CA GLU A 347 3.13 39.21 -7.52
C GLU A 347 2.39 38.84 -6.21
N ALA A 348 2.84 37.79 -5.50
CA ALA A 348 2.34 37.40 -4.18
C ALA A 348 2.96 38.22 -3.03
N GLY A 349 3.82 39.21 -3.35
CA GLY A 349 4.42 40.13 -2.39
C GLY A 349 5.73 39.67 -1.74
N TRP A 350 6.33 38.57 -2.25
CA TRP A 350 7.60 38.06 -1.77
C TRP A 350 8.77 38.70 -2.50
N LYS A 351 9.72 39.31 -1.76
CA LYS A 351 10.92 39.99 -2.30
C LYS A 351 12.06 39.81 -1.32
N ASP A 352 13.27 39.74 -1.80
CA ASP A 352 14.47 39.83 -0.97
C ASP A 352 14.68 41.31 -0.62
N THR A 353 14.37 41.69 0.61
CA THR A 353 14.39 43.10 1.05
C THR A 353 15.66 43.47 1.84
N ASP A 354 16.39 42.49 2.36
CA ASP A 354 17.62 42.67 3.14
C ASP A 354 18.89 42.20 2.41
N GLY A 355 18.76 41.56 1.24
CA GLY A 355 19.84 41.12 0.39
C GLY A 355 20.53 39.85 0.84
N ASP A 356 19.89 39.03 1.69
CA ASP A 356 20.45 37.76 2.16
C ASP A 356 20.22 36.59 1.17
N GLY A 357 19.50 36.86 0.06
CA GLY A 357 19.17 35.93 -0.99
C GLY A 357 17.94 35.05 -0.67
N ILE A 358 17.23 35.33 0.43
CA ILE A 358 15.95 34.73 0.78
C ILE A 358 14.86 35.76 0.62
N LEU A 359 13.75 35.35 0.01
CA LEU A 359 12.56 36.17 -0.12
C LEU A 359 11.93 36.39 1.25
N ASP A 360 11.47 37.58 1.50
CA ASP A 360 10.71 37.92 2.69
C ASP A 360 9.41 38.66 2.34
N ARG A 361 8.47 38.63 3.27
CA ARG A 361 7.22 39.40 3.21
C ARG A 361 6.88 39.87 4.62
N GLU A 362 6.67 41.18 4.78
CA GLU A 362 6.39 41.80 6.08
C GLU A 362 7.46 41.49 7.15
N GLY A 363 8.75 41.42 6.72
CA GLY A 363 9.89 41.11 7.58
C GLY A 363 9.99 39.65 8.02
N LYS A 364 9.21 38.74 7.40
CA LYS A 364 9.28 37.30 7.66
C LYS A 364 9.89 36.59 6.46
N PRO A 365 11.03 35.88 6.63
CA PRO A 365 11.67 35.15 5.54
C PRO A 365 10.80 33.97 5.07
N PHE A 366 10.91 33.66 3.78
CA PHE A 366 10.25 32.49 3.22
C PHE A 366 11.03 31.21 3.59
N ARG A 367 10.76 30.70 4.76
CA ARG A 367 11.34 29.46 5.30
C ARG A 367 10.26 28.48 5.69
N PHE A 368 10.48 27.18 5.38
CA PHE A 368 9.61 26.10 5.82
C PHE A 368 10.36 24.78 5.93
N THR A 369 9.76 23.85 6.65
CA THR A 369 10.28 22.48 6.77
C THR A 369 9.58 21.55 5.78
N LEU A 370 10.37 20.84 4.99
CA LEU A 370 9.93 19.75 4.10
C LEU A 370 10.28 18.43 4.74
N ILE A 371 9.29 17.61 5.02
CA ILE A 371 9.49 16.33 5.71
C ILE A 371 9.16 15.14 4.81
N THR A 372 9.81 14.00 5.05
CA THR A 372 9.42 12.70 4.50
C THR A 372 9.85 11.56 5.41
N ASN A 373 9.52 10.32 5.04
CA ASN A 373 9.95 9.17 5.82
C ASN A 373 11.39 8.75 5.49
N SER A 374 12.13 8.30 6.50
CA SER A 374 13.39 7.57 6.33
C SER A 374 13.15 6.21 5.64
N GLY A 375 14.21 5.64 5.08
CA GLY A 375 14.15 4.36 4.35
C GLY A 375 13.65 4.47 2.91
N ASN A 376 13.08 5.60 2.48
CA ASN A 376 12.69 5.83 1.09
C ASN A 376 13.73 6.72 0.38
N GLU A 377 14.77 6.08 -0.19
CA GLU A 377 15.87 6.80 -0.85
C GLU A 377 15.40 7.67 -2.01
N THR A 378 14.41 7.22 -2.79
CA THR A 378 13.86 8.04 -3.88
C THR A 378 13.28 9.36 -3.39
N ARG A 379 12.47 9.34 -2.30
CA ARG A 379 11.91 10.56 -1.72
C ARG A 379 12.98 11.44 -1.09
N LYS A 380 14.00 10.83 -0.49
CA LYS A 380 15.15 11.55 0.08
C LYS A 380 15.91 12.30 -1.01
N ASP A 381 16.25 11.65 -2.13
CA ASP A 381 16.96 12.27 -3.25
C ASP A 381 16.13 13.39 -3.89
N VAL A 382 14.83 13.18 -4.04
CA VAL A 382 13.90 14.23 -4.49
C VAL A 382 13.88 15.40 -3.52
N GLY A 383 13.85 15.17 -2.20
CA GLY A 383 13.85 16.23 -1.19
C GLY A 383 15.10 17.09 -1.24
N VAL A 384 16.28 16.47 -1.40
CA VAL A 384 17.55 17.18 -1.56
C VAL A 384 17.57 18.03 -2.84
N LEU A 385 17.06 17.47 -3.95
CA LEU A 385 16.96 18.18 -5.22
C LEU A 385 16.01 19.40 -5.11
N VAL A 386 14.84 19.19 -4.52
CA VAL A 386 13.84 20.25 -4.29
C VAL A 386 14.39 21.36 -3.40
N GLN A 387 15.08 21.03 -2.29
CA GLN A 387 15.73 22.01 -1.41
C GLN A 387 16.70 22.90 -2.20
N ARG A 388 17.55 22.31 -3.05
CA ARG A 388 18.50 23.05 -3.89
C ARG A 388 17.77 23.99 -4.86
N GLN A 389 16.79 23.47 -5.62
CA GLN A 389 16.08 24.24 -6.64
C GLN A 389 15.25 25.39 -6.04
N LEU A 390 14.65 25.19 -4.88
CA LEU A 390 13.90 26.25 -4.20
C LEU A 390 14.83 27.34 -3.65
N ARG A 391 16.03 26.98 -3.21
CA ARG A 391 17.05 27.97 -2.80
C ARG A 391 17.45 28.89 -3.94
N GLU A 392 17.51 28.42 -5.18
CA GLU A 392 17.86 29.23 -6.38
C GLU A 392 16.83 30.32 -6.68
N ILE A 393 15.61 30.19 -6.16
CA ILE A 393 14.55 31.21 -6.30
C ILE A 393 14.27 31.96 -4.99
N GLY A 394 15.13 31.84 -3.98
CA GLY A 394 15.04 32.56 -2.73
C GLY A 394 14.13 31.95 -1.67
N ILE A 395 13.83 30.66 -1.73
CA ILE A 395 13.08 29.94 -0.71
C ILE A 395 14.03 29.04 0.09
N ASP A 396 14.04 29.21 1.42
CA ASP A 396 14.87 28.43 2.34
C ASP A 396 14.10 27.24 2.90
N VAL A 397 14.56 26.03 2.59
CA VAL A 397 13.89 24.77 2.97
C VAL A 397 14.78 23.98 3.91
N THR A 398 14.29 23.67 5.11
CA THR A 398 14.88 22.65 5.98
C THR A 398 14.29 21.30 5.60
N PHE A 399 15.14 20.32 5.24
CA PHE A 399 14.68 18.99 4.84
C PHE A 399 14.97 17.96 5.95
N GLU A 400 13.92 17.24 6.40
CA GLU A 400 13.99 16.31 7.53
C GLU A 400 13.39 14.95 7.22
N LEU A 401 13.96 13.90 7.82
CA LEU A 401 13.56 12.51 7.65
C LEU A 401 13.08 11.94 8.99
N TYR A 402 11.95 11.23 8.98
CA TYR A 402 11.38 10.59 10.15
C TYR A 402 11.12 9.10 9.91
N GLU A 403 11.19 8.28 10.95
CA GLU A 403 10.74 6.89 10.88
C GLU A 403 9.26 6.84 10.45
N TRP A 404 8.88 5.78 9.72
CA TRP A 404 7.58 5.69 9.03
C TRP A 404 6.37 5.89 9.96
N SER A 405 6.33 5.17 11.10
CA SER A 405 5.20 5.26 12.03
C SER A 405 5.13 6.61 12.74
N VAL A 406 6.28 7.17 13.08
CA VAL A 406 6.41 8.53 13.65
C VAL A 406 5.97 9.57 12.63
N PHE A 407 6.43 9.44 11.37
CA PHE A 407 6.04 10.32 10.26
C PHE A 407 4.52 10.37 10.08
N LEU A 408 3.89 9.21 10.00
CA LEU A 408 2.43 9.15 9.84
C LEU A 408 1.68 9.67 11.07
N LYS A 409 2.01 9.18 12.26
CA LYS A 409 1.24 9.47 13.48
C LYS A 409 1.41 10.90 13.95
N ASN A 410 2.66 11.38 14.02
CA ASN A 410 2.96 12.65 14.69
C ASN A 410 2.90 13.84 13.73
N PHE A 411 3.05 13.62 12.43
CA PHE A 411 3.08 14.69 11.45
C PHE A 411 1.89 14.64 10.50
N ILE A 412 1.73 13.60 9.71
CA ILE A 412 0.72 13.56 8.64
C ILE A 412 -0.69 13.53 9.21
N ASN A 413 -1.01 12.55 10.06
CA ASN A 413 -2.34 12.41 10.65
C ASN A 413 -2.65 13.53 11.66
N ALA A 414 -1.65 14.01 12.37
CA ALA A 414 -1.78 15.15 13.28
C ALA A 414 -1.77 16.51 12.54
N LYS A 415 -1.46 16.54 11.24
CA LYS A 415 -1.29 17.76 10.41
C LYS A 415 -0.27 18.75 10.98
N HIS A 416 0.76 18.24 11.63
CA HIS A 416 1.86 19.03 12.22
C HIS A 416 3.05 19.06 11.25
N PHE A 417 2.89 19.69 10.10
CA PHE A 417 3.94 19.86 9.10
C PHE A 417 3.69 21.15 8.30
N ASP A 418 4.73 21.69 7.69
CA ASP A 418 4.60 22.75 6.70
C ASP A 418 4.38 22.16 5.31
N ALA A 419 5.29 21.30 4.87
CA ALA A 419 5.17 20.54 3.64
C ALA A 419 5.73 19.12 3.81
N CYS A 420 5.22 18.16 3.03
CA CYS A 420 5.70 16.78 3.08
C CYS A 420 5.84 16.19 1.68
N ILE A 421 6.84 15.30 1.48
CA ILE A 421 6.89 14.43 0.30
C ILE A 421 6.24 13.10 0.67
N LEU A 422 5.18 12.75 -0.06
CA LEU A 422 4.45 11.49 0.14
C LEU A 422 3.92 11.01 -1.21
N GLY A 423 3.27 9.86 -1.24
CA GLY A 423 2.62 9.31 -2.43
C GLY A 423 1.28 8.70 -2.10
N TRP A 424 0.40 8.69 -3.08
CA TRP A 424 -0.85 7.93 -3.04
C TRP A 424 -0.73 6.72 -3.96
N LEU A 425 -1.29 5.62 -3.54
CA LEU A 425 -1.68 4.50 -4.38
C LEU A 425 -3.20 4.51 -4.43
N LEU A 426 -3.75 4.76 -5.63
CA LEU A 426 -5.19 4.90 -5.83
C LEU A 426 -5.83 3.54 -6.10
N SER A 427 -7.16 3.49 -5.98
CA SER A 427 -7.97 2.38 -6.43
C SER A 427 -8.13 2.42 -7.97
N VAL A 428 -8.71 1.35 -8.51
CA VAL A 428 -9.09 1.26 -9.95
C VAL A 428 -10.25 2.22 -10.24
N ASP A 429 -11.20 2.31 -9.33
CA ASP A 429 -12.24 3.35 -9.38
C ASP A 429 -11.61 4.72 -9.07
N PRO A 430 -11.97 5.78 -9.83
CA PRO A 430 -11.42 7.12 -9.64
C PRO A 430 -11.81 7.79 -8.32
N ASP A 431 -12.66 7.19 -7.48
CA ASP A 431 -13.16 7.82 -6.26
C ASP A 431 -12.03 8.07 -5.24
N ALA A 432 -11.52 9.30 -5.25
CA ALA A 432 -10.57 9.80 -4.26
C ALA A 432 -11.22 10.89 -3.36
N TYR A 433 -12.50 10.77 -3.10
CA TYR A 433 -13.27 11.65 -2.22
C TYR A 433 -12.61 11.79 -0.83
N GLU A 434 -12.10 10.68 -0.28
CA GLU A 434 -11.43 10.67 1.03
C GLU A 434 -10.17 11.56 1.08
N ILE A 435 -9.54 11.78 -0.08
CA ILE A 435 -8.31 12.58 -0.20
C ILE A 435 -8.62 14.06 -0.45
N TRP A 436 -9.67 14.35 -1.23
CA TRP A 436 -9.83 15.67 -1.82
C TRP A 436 -11.03 16.47 -1.31
N HIS A 437 -12.13 15.79 -0.89
CA HIS A 437 -13.32 16.49 -0.44
C HIS A 437 -13.08 17.21 0.90
N SER A 438 -13.59 18.43 1.05
CA SER A 438 -13.35 19.25 2.25
C SER A 438 -13.92 18.65 3.54
N SER A 439 -15.03 17.87 3.46
CA SER A 439 -15.57 17.15 4.62
C SER A 439 -14.61 16.10 5.19
N GLN A 440 -13.59 15.73 4.42
CA GLN A 440 -12.59 14.71 4.79
C GLN A 440 -11.33 15.31 5.44
N ILE A 441 -11.32 16.64 5.68
CA ILE A 441 -10.21 17.32 6.36
C ILE A 441 -10.00 16.74 7.76
N GLU A 442 -11.07 16.53 8.55
CA GLU A 442 -10.93 16.04 9.93
C GLU A 442 -11.11 14.51 10.07
N LYS A 443 -11.68 13.84 9.06
CA LYS A 443 -12.12 12.43 9.17
C LYS A 443 -11.47 11.48 8.16
N GLY A 444 -10.88 12.03 7.10
CA GLY A 444 -10.31 11.27 5.98
C GLY A 444 -8.84 11.62 5.73
N PHE A 445 -8.45 11.46 4.47
CA PHE A 445 -7.09 11.66 4.02
C PHE A 445 -6.79 13.06 3.47
N ASN A 446 -7.70 14.02 3.62
CA ASN A 446 -7.42 15.41 3.24
C ASN A 446 -6.50 16.08 4.29
N THR A 447 -5.28 15.58 4.40
CA THR A 447 -4.31 15.99 5.42
C THR A 447 -3.76 17.40 5.19
N VAL A 448 -3.83 17.91 3.96
CA VAL A 448 -3.38 19.26 3.58
C VAL A 448 -4.44 20.33 3.77
N SER A 449 -5.65 19.95 4.19
CA SER A 449 -6.77 20.87 4.41
C SER A 449 -7.22 21.62 3.14
N TYR A 450 -7.19 20.94 1.99
CA TYR A 450 -7.68 21.49 0.73
C TYR A 450 -9.19 21.69 0.75
N HIS A 451 -9.65 22.85 0.24
CA HIS A 451 -11.06 23.19 0.12
C HIS A 451 -11.30 23.95 -1.19
N ASN A 452 -12.19 23.41 -2.03
CA ASN A 452 -12.71 24.06 -3.22
C ASN A 452 -14.15 23.58 -3.44
N PRO A 453 -15.17 24.46 -3.30
CA PRO A 453 -16.58 24.06 -3.38
C PRO A 453 -16.98 23.46 -4.74
N GLU A 454 -16.35 23.86 -5.85
CA GLU A 454 -16.62 23.24 -7.15
C GLU A 454 -16.07 21.83 -7.21
N VAL A 455 -14.88 21.59 -6.66
CA VAL A 455 -14.27 20.27 -6.57
C VAL A 455 -15.10 19.36 -5.68
N ASP A 456 -15.56 19.85 -4.52
CA ASP A 456 -16.44 19.09 -3.60
C ASP A 456 -17.72 18.63 -4.32
N ARG A 457 -18.41 19.55 -5.00
CA ARG A 457 -19.61 19.25 -5.77
C ARG A 457 -19.36 18.21 -6.87
N LEU A 458 -18.25 18.35 -7.59
CA LEU A 458 -17.89 17.41 -8.65
C LEU A 458 -17.56 16.01 -8.12
N TRP A 459 -16.90 15.90 -6.96
CA TRP A 459 -16.71 14.60 -6.30
C TRP A 459 -18.05 13.94 -5.96
N GLU A 460 -19.01 14.71 -5.43
CA GLU A 460 -20.34 14.18 -5.14
C GLU A 460 -21.09 13.76 -6.41
N GLU A 461 -20.98 14.53 -7.50
CA GLU A 461 -21.59 14.19 -8.78
C GLU A 461 -20.97 12.95 -9.39
N GLY A 462 -19.63 12.84 -9.41
CA GLY A 462 -18.91 11.68 -9.93
C GLY A 462 -19.21 10.38 -9.21
N ARG A 463 -19.50 10.46 -7.90
CA ARG A 463 -19.93 9.31 -7.09
C ARG A 463 -21.37 8.87 -7.39
N ARG A 464 -22.22 9.74 -7.97
CA ARG A 464 -23.62 9.44 -8.33
C ARG A 464 -23.80 8.97 -9.77
N GLU A 465 -22.80 9.22 -10.62
CA GLU A 465 -22.90 8.95 -12.06
C GLU A 465 -22.43 7.53 -12.39
N TYR A 466 -23.27 6.76 -13.07
CA TYR A 466 -22.94 5.41 -13.54
C TYR A 466 -22.47 5.38 -15.01
N ASP A 467 -22.90 6.37 -15.81
CA ASP A 467 -22.46 6.47 -17.21
C ASP A 467 -20.97 6.82 -17.27
N LEU A 468 -20.17 5.95 -17.85
CA LEU A 468 -18.71 6.07 -17.88
C LEU A 468 -18.24 7.35 -18.57
N GLU A 469 -18.89 7.75 -19.69
CA GLU A 469 -18.46 8.93 -20.44
C GLU A 469 -18.84 10.25 -19.74
N LYS A 470 -19.96 10.27 -19.03
CA LYS A 470 -20.32 11.42 -18.18
C LYS A 470 -19.41 11.49 -16.97
N ARG A 471 -19.18 10.35 -16.32
CA ARG A 471 -18.30 10.24 -15.17
C ARG A 471 -16.87 10.69 -15.51
N LYS A 472 -16.36 10.28 -16.66
CA LYS A 472 -15.07 10.71 -17.20
C LYS A 472 -14.95 12.24 -17.33
N LYS A 473 -15.98 12.92 -17.85
CA LYS A 473 -15.98 14.38 -17.98
C LYS A 473 -15.94 15.07 -16.62
N ILE A 474 -16.62 14.53 -15.62
CA ILE A 474 -16.61 15.04 -14.26
C ILE A 474 -15.19 14.95 -13.68
N TYR A 475 -14.55 13.77 -13.76
CA TYR A 475 -13.19 13.58 -13.24
C TYR A 475 -12.13 14.36 -14.02
N TRP A 476 -12.33 14.58 -15.33
CA TRP A 476 -11.47 15.46 -16.11
C TRP A 476 -11.54 16.90 -15.61
N ARG A 477 -12.74 17.39 -15.24
CA ARG A 477 -12.89 18.73 -14.66
C ARG A 477 -12.29 18.82 -13.26
N ILE A 478 -12.41 17.79 -12.44
CA ILE A 478 -11.72 17.70 -11.14
C ILE A 478 -10.20 17.79 -11.35
N HIS A 479 -9.67 17.06 -12.34
CA HIS A 479 -8.24 17.09 -12.66
C HIS A 479 -7.77 18.51 -13.02
N GLU A 480 -8.52 19.22 -13.87
CA GLU A 480 -8.20 20.62 -14.25
C GLU A 480 -8.12 21.53 -13.03
N LEU A 481 -9.15 21.51 -12.18
CA LEU A 481 -9.24 22.39 -11.03
C LEU A 481 -8.13 22.12 -9.99
N ILE A 482 -7.89 20.86 -9.65
CA ILE A 482 -6.85 20.51 -8.69
C ILE A 482 -5.45 20.81 -9.27
N ALA A 483 -5.23 20.56 -10.57
CA ALA A 483 -3.98 20.90 -11.23
C ALA A 483 -3.76 22.43 -11.31
N GLU A 484 -4.82 23.23 -11.40
CA GLU A 484 -4.75 24.67 -11.34
C GLU A 484 -4.47 25.18 -9.91
N ASP A 485 -5.18 24.64 -8.91
CA ASP A 485 -5.06 25.06 -7.51
C ASP A 485 -3.75 24.67 -6.86
N GLN A 486 -3.09 23.62 -7.37
CA GLN A 486 -1.81 23.09 -6.84
C GLN A 486 -1.80 22.92 -5.30
N PRO A 487 -2.78 22.23 -4.70
CA PRO A 487 -2.69 21.89 -3.27
C PRO A 487 -1.51 20.96 -2.99
N TYR A 488 -1.08 20.25 -4.02
CA TYR A 488 0.15 19.49 -4.13
C TYR A 488 0.99 20.03 -5.30
N THR A 489 2.31 20.01 -5.19
CA THR A 489 3.15 19.90 -6.38
C THR A 489 3.17 18.42 -6.77
N PHE A 490 2.48 18.07 -7.85
CA PHE A 490 2.49 16.70 -8.40
C PHE A 490 3.84 16.45 -9.06
N LEU A 491 4.64 15.55 -8.48
CA LEU A 491 6.01 15.33 -8.92
C LEU A 491 6.07 14.33 -10.07
N TYR A 492 5.72 13.08 -9.80
CA TYR A 492 5.83 12.02 -10.81
C TYR A 492 4.87 10.85 -10.55
N VAL A 493 4.60 10.12 -11.61
CA VAL A 493 3.98 8.78 -11.61
C VAL A 493 5.10 7.77 -11.83
N PRO A 494 5.49 6.96 -10.84
CA PRO A 494 6.55 5.98 -10.99
C PRO A 494 6.06 4.75 -11.77
N LEU A 495 6.99 3.96 -12.32
CA LEU A 495 6.71 2.55 -12.56
C LEU A 495 6.82 1.78 -11.25
N GLY A 496 5.91 0.87 -10.98
CA GLY A 496 6.05 -0.14 -9.94
C GLY A 496 7.08 -1.17 -10.39
N ILE A 497 8.21 -1.24 -9.69
CA ILE A 497 9.33 -2.11 -10.04
C ILE A 497 9.66 -3.06 -8.90
N SER A 498 9.94 -4.32 -9.23
CA SER A 498 10.23 -5.36 -8.24
C SER A 498 11.11 -6.47 -8.79
N ALA A 499 11.69 -7.26 -7.91
CA ALA A 499 12.42 -8.48 -8.25
C ALA A 499 11.88 -9.68 -7.46
N LEU A 500 11.81 -10.84 -8.13
CA LEU A 500 11.41 -12.12 -7.57
C LEU A 500 12.44 -13.19 -7.95
N GLN A 501 12.80 -14.05 -7.02
CA GLN A 501 13.66 -15.20 -7.33
C GLN A 501 12.99 -16.17 -8.30
N LYS A 502 13.72 -16.65 -9.31
CA LYS A 502 13.23 -17.57 -10.36
C LYS A 502 12.81 -18.95 -9.84
N LYS A 503 13.09 -19.26 -8.58
CA LYS A 503 12.67 -20.54 -7.95
C LYS A 503 11.15 -20.66 -7.80
N PHE A 504 10.39 -19.54 -7.85
CA PHE A 504 8.95 -19.54 -7.73
C PHE A 504 8.27 -19.71 -9.09
N PHE A 505 7.25 -20.57 -9.10
CA PHE A 505 6.42 -20.86 -10.25
C PHE A 505 4.95 -20.79 -9.86
N LEU A 506 4.11 -20.53 -10.87
CA LEU A 506 2.66 -20.61 -10.76
C LEU A 506 2.21 -22.03 -11.09
N MET A 507 1.54 -22.69 -10.15
CA MET A 507 0.95 -24.01 -10.39
C MET A 507 -0.49 -23.86 -10.87
N GLN A 508 -0.79 -24.41 -12.06
CA GLN A 508 -2.12 -24.43 -12.62
C GLN A 508 -2.46 -25.86 -13.06
N LYS A 509 -3.76 -26.15 -13.18
CA LYS A 509 -4.22 -27.42 -13.78
C LYS A 509 -4.52 -27.19 -15.25
N ASP A 510 -4.06 -28.12 -16.10
CA ASP A 510 -4.46 -28.16 -17.50
C ASP A 510 -5.91 -28.67 -17.65
N TRP A 511 -6.36 -28.76 -18.88
CA TRP A 511 -7.70 -29.25 -19.22
C TRP A 511 -7.96 -30.71 -18.81
N THR A 512 -6.91 -31.51 -18.53
CA THR A 512 -7.01 -32.90 -18.02
C THR A 512 -6.99 -32.96 -16.50
N GLY A 513 -6.81 -31.82 -15.80
CA GLY A 513 -6.65 -31.74 -14.34
C GLY A 513 -5.22 -31.98 -13.85
N ARG A 514 -4.23 -32.13 -14.76
CA ARG A 514 -2.82 -32.30 -14.43
C ARG A 514 -2.20 -30.97 -14.01
N GLU A 515 -1.41 -30.98 -12.94
CA GLU A 515 -0.69 -29.81 -12.48
C GLU A 515 0.50 -29.48 -13.40
N ILE A 516 0.54 -28.24 -13.89
CA ILE A 516 1.61 -27.69 -14.74
C ILE A 516 2.18 -26.45 -14.07
N LEU A 517 3.50 -26.32 -14.18
CA LEU A 517 4.25 -25.15 -13.69
C LEU A 517 4.37 -24.09 -14.81
N HIS A 518 4.00 -22.88 -14.51
CA HIS A 518 4.19 -21.74 -15.37
C HIS A 518 5.10 -20.73 -14.71
N GLU A 519 5.84 -19.98 -15.52
CA GLU A 519 6.55 -18.82 -15.02
C GLU A 519 5.57 -17.78 -14.50
N ILE A 520 5.91 -17.18 -13.35
CA ILE A 520 5.16 -16.06 -12.80
C ILE A 520 5.35 -14.84 -13.72
N LYS A 521 4.25 -14.24 -14.14
CA LYS A 521 4.22 -13.03 -14.97
C LYS A 521 3.54 -11.91 -14.21
N MET A 522 3.87 -10.67 -14.57
CA MET A 522 3.18 -9.50 -14.04
C MET A 522 1.75 -9.46 -14.61
N GLU A 523 0.79 -9.36 -13.72
CA GLU A 523 -0.63 -9.16 -14.05
C GLU A 523 -1.01 -7.69 -13.79
N LYS A 524 -2.09 -7.20 -14.41
CA LYS A 524 -2.56 -5.83 -14.13
C LYS A 524 -2.94 -5.65 -12.65
N ALA A 525 -3.53 -6.67 -12.04
CA ALA A 525 -3.87 -6.69 -10.61
C ALA A 525 -2.66 -6.88 -9.68
N GLY A 526 -1.44 -6.90 -10.22
CA GLY A 526 -0.19 -7.04 -9.47
C GLY A 526 0.38 -8.45 -9.48
N LEU A 527 1.65 -8.55 -9.10
CA LEU A 527 2.39 -9.82 -9.13
C LEU A 527 1.81 -10.86 -8.16
N MET A 528 1.34 -10.42 -7.00
CA MET A 528 0.82 -11.31 -5.92
C MET A 528 -0.62 -11.78 -6.14
N TYR A 529 -1.28 -11.40 -7.23
CA TYR A 529 -2.71 -11.73 -7.46
C TYR A 529 -3.02 -13.22 -7.34
N ASP A 530 -2.17 -14.08 -7.89
CA ASP A 530 -2.30 -15.54 -7.84
C ASP A 530 -1.41 -16.21 -6.77
N LEU A 531 -1.05 -15.51 -5.70
CA LEU A 531 -0.10 -15.97 -4.67
C LEU A 531 -0.42 -17.36 -4.09
N ILE A 532 -1.69 -17.70 -3.94
CA ILE A 532 -2.13 -19.02 -3.46
C ILE A 532 -1.70 -20.19 -4.37
N LYS A 533 -1.37 -19.88 -5.64
CA LYS A 533 -0.91 -20.86 -6.64
C LYS A 533 0.62 -20.88 -6.76
N TRP A 534 1.35 -20.04 -6.03
CA TRP A 534 2.81 -20.01 -6.10
C TRP A 534 3.42 -21.20 -5.38
N THR A 535 4.45 -21.78 -5.98
CA THR A 535 5.16 -22.93 -5.43
C THR A 535 6.66 -22.88 -5.77
N VAL A 536 7.46 -23.54 -4.94
CA VAL A 536 8.85 -23.89 -5.28
C VAL A 536 8.90 -25.36 -5.63
N PRO A 537 9.06 -25.74 -6.89
CA PRO A 537 9.08 -27.14 -7.32
C PRO A 537 10.19 -27.93 -6.64
N ARG A 538 9.92 -29.18 -6.28
CA ARG A 538 10.94 -30.10 -5.75
C ARG A 538 11.89 -30.48 -6.91
N GLY A 539 13.18 -30.34 -6.69
CA GLY A 539 14.20 -30.79 -7.66
C GLY A 539 14.76 -29.71 -8.58
N ILE A 540 14.37 -28.42 -8.46
CA ILE A 540 15.09 -27.35 -9.13
C ILE A 540 16.38 -27.08 -8.36
N VAL A 541 17.51 -27.48 -8.97
CA VAL A 541 18.85 -27.05 -8.55
C VAL A 541 19.00 -25.64 -9.10
N LEU A 542 18.92 -24.64 -8.22
CA LEU A 542 19.31 -23.28 -8.60
C LEU A 542 20.83 -23.32 -8.87
N GLU A 543 21.26 -23.03 -10.09
CA GLU A 543 22.67 -22.78 -10.38
C GLU A 543 23.19 -21.72 -9.40
N ARG A 544 24.28 -22.08 -8.71
CA ARG A 544 24.92 -21.24 -7.68
C ARG A 544 25.72 -20.12 -8.31
#